data_37614482f3374e8fe4c4f091f4170327
#
_entry.id   37614482f3374e8fe4c4f091f4170327
#
_cell.length_a   1.000
_cell.length_b   1.000
_cell.length_c   1.000
_cell.angle_alpha   90.00
_cell.angle_beta   90.00
_cell.angle_gamma   90.00
#
_symmetry.space_group_name_H-M   'P 1'
#
loop_
_entity.id
_entity.type
_entity.pdbx_description
1 polymer ?
#
loop_
_entity_poly.entity_id
_entity_poly.type
_entity_poly.pdbx_seq_one_letter_code
_entity_poly.pdbx_strand_id
1 'polypeptide(L)'
;MKKFNKLLVANRGEIAVRILRTARELGIKTVAIYSEEDRDAFHVTQADESVCVGPAESQKSYLSVPNILEACRSLKVDAVHPGYGFLSENSGFAESVQKAGITFVGPDPQKILQMGDKVVARETVTPFGVPTVPGTGAIDDLEKGLKTVEQLLKNRPDFKFPLLIKAAGGGGGKGMRIVRNQSELKENLERARSEASKAFNNPIVFVERYLENPRHIEVQVLGDGKNILHLFERECSLQRRHQKVVEEALSPSLNPVVRQKLLEAGVKAAQSVQYNSAGTVEFIVSENDDFYFLEMNTRIQVEHPVSEWITGIDLIRAQIEIAQGKPLELEQSQIKAQGHAIEVRLYAEDADNQFLPQPGNLHFLRFPHWTQVRVDSAVQSPCRISSFYDPMIAKISAWAPDRLQCIQRMHHFLAQTEVEGLITNRSFLMEIMEAEFFRKGRYHTHLLEESGWRKKLKPSAQEIALLCLKDHLERRFNPQSSTRSTWQETYALEA
;
A
#
# COMPACT_ATOMS: atom_id res chain seq x y z
N MET A 1 -1.20 -1.25 32.04
CA MET A 1 -0.46 -1.45 30.77
C MET A 1 0.13 -2.85 30.75
N LYS A 2 -0.07 -3.58 29.65
CA LYS A 2 0.61 -4.88 29.43
C LYS A 2 2.06 -4.62 29.04
N LYS A 3 3.00 -5.33 29.64
CA LYS A 3 4.40 -5.26 29.20
C LYS A 3 4.65 -6.39 28.19
N PHE A 4 5.12 -6.05 27.00
CA PHE A 4 5.59 -7.05 26.04
C PHE A 4 7.09 -7.28 26.24
N ASN A 5 7.47 -8.52 26.48
CA ASN A 5 8.87 -8.93 26.53
C ASN A 5 9.33 -9.48 25.19
N LYS A 6 8.39 -10.09 24.41
CA LYS A 6 8.68 -10.70 23.11
C LYS A 6 7.53 -10.49 22.13
N LEU A 7 7.85 -9.99 20.94
CA LEU A 7 6.92 -9.73 19.85
C LEU A 7 7.29 -10.52 18.60
N LEU A 8 6.32 -11.25 18.03
CA LEU A 8 6.46 -11.92 16.76
C LEU A 8 5.91 -11.04 15.64
N VAL A 9 6.68 -10.92 14.55
CA VAL A 9 6.24 -10.25 13.33
C VAL A 9 5.69 -11.28 12.35
N ALA A 10 4.35 -11.29 12.18
CA ALA A 10 3.66 -12.21 11.28
C ALA A 10 3.68 -11.66 9.83
N ASN A 11 4.86 -11.36 9.33
CA ASN A 11 5.08 -10.79 8.00
C ASN A 11 6.52 -11.04 7.54
N ARG A 12 6.87 -10.54 6.35
CA ARG A 12 8.19 -10.63 5.72
C ARG A 12 8.61 -9.30 5.10
N GLY A 13 9.79 -9.29 4.53
CA GLY A 13 10.23 -8.17 3.71
C GLY A 13 10.51 -6.89 4.52
N GLU A 14 10.38 -5.75 3.88
CA GLU A 14 10.74 -4.46 4.48
C GLU A 14 9.88 -4.11 5.69
N ILE A 15 8.59 -4.48 5.67
CA ILE A 15 7.71 -4.19 6.81
C ILE A 15 8.09 -5.01 8.05
N ALA A 16 8.57 -6.23 7.88
CA ALA A 16 9.09 -7.00 8.99
C ALA A 16 10.33 -6.30 9.59
N VAL A 17 11.29 -5.88 8.76
CA VAL A 17 12.47 -5.13 9.21
C VAL A 17 12.06 -3.85 9.95
N ARG A 18 11.07 -3.12 9.41
CA ARG A 18 10.54 -1.88 10.01
C ARG A 18 9.98 -2.11 11.41
N ILE A 19 9.18 -3.15 11.59
CA ILE A 19 8.56 -3.49 12.86
C ILE A 19 9.62 -3.99 13.86
N LEU A 20 10.52 -4.87 13.43
CA LEU A 20 11.61 -5.41 14.26
C LEU A 20 12.49 -4.28 14.81
N ARG A 21 12.81 -3.28 14.01
CA ARG A 21 13.58 -2.10 14.42
C ARG A 21 12.89 -1.36 15.57
N THR A 22 11.63 -1.00 15.42
CA THR A 22 10.89 -0.25 16.45
C THR A 22 10.67 -1.09 17.72
N ALA A 23 10.37 -2.39 17.58
CA ALA A 23 10.24 -3.27 18.75
C ALA A 23 11.55 -3.33 19.55
N ARG A 24 12.70 -3.40 18.86
CA ARG A 24 14.03 -3.39 19.50
C ARG A 24 14.31 -2.05 20.20
N GLU A 25 13.96 -0.91 19.58
CA GLU A 25 14.08 0.41 20.19
C GLU A 25 13.22 0.57 21.45
N LEU A 26 12.12 -0.20 21.55
CA LEU A 26 11.27 -0.28 22.73
C LEU A 26 11.78 -1.31 23.77
N GLY A 27 12.91 -1.95 23.53
CA GLY A 27 13.48 -2.98 24.40
C GLY A 27 12.70 -4.30 24.39
N ILE A 28 11.92 -4.58 23.33
CA ILE A 28 11.13 -5.80 23.16
C ILE A 28 11.94 -6.78 22.31
N LYS A 29 12.13 -8.01 22.79
CA LYS A 29 12.72 -9.09 22.00
C LYS A 29 11.87 -9.42 20.79
N THR A 30 12.50 -9.73 19.68
CA THR A 30 11.87 -9.86 18.37
C THR A 30 11.92 -11.28 17.84
N VAL A 31 10.84 -11.72 17.20
CA VAL A 31 10.75 -12.99 16.49
C VAL A 31 10.33 -12.73 15.05
N ALA A 32 11.12 -13.21 14.09
CA ALA A 32 10.75 -13.24 12.68
C ALA A 32 10.21 -14.63 12.31
N ILE A 33 9.12 -14.66 11.53
CA ILE A 33 8.73 -15.88 10.82
C ILE A 33 9.29 -15.85 9.40
N TYR A 34 9.54 -17.02 8.84
CA TYR A 34 9.99 -17.13 7.44
C TYR A 34 9.49 -18.43 6.79
N SER A 35 9.33 -18.41 5.46
CA SER A 35 9.16 -19.60 4.65
C SER A 35 10.51 -20.21 4.28
N GLU A 36 10.54 -21.42 3.78
CA GLU A 36 11.79 -22.05 3.30
C GLU A 36 12.52 -21.18 2.26
N GLU A 37 11.79 -20.47 1.39
CA GLU A 37 12.35 -19.54 0.39
C GLU A 37 13.04 -18.34 1.04
N ASP A 38 12.51 -17.85 2.15
CA ASP A 38 13.02 -16.67 2.85
C ASP A 38 14.05 -17.00 3.97
N ARG A 39 14.57 -18.23 4.02
CA ARG A 39 15.49 -18.68 5.09
C ARG A 39 16.66 -17.71 5.33
N ASP A 40 17.22 -17.19 4.25
CA ASP A 40 18.38 -16.29 4.27
C ASP A 40 17.97 -14.83 4.04
N ALA A 41 16.67 -14.50 4.10
CA ALA A 41 16.18 -13.14 3.88
C ALA A 41 16.62 -12.19 5.00
N PHE A 42 16.87 -10.94 4.67
CA PHE A 42 17.40 -9.94 5.59
C PHE A 42 16.57 -9.78 6.87
N HIS A 43 15.23 -9.80 6.78
CA HIS A 43 14.38 -9.68 7.96
C HIS A 43 14.60 -10.81 8.98
N VAL A 44 15.00 -11.99 8.53
CA VAL A 44 15.28 -13.14 9.40
C VAL A 44 16.52 -12.90 10.25
N THR A 45 17.57 -12.33 9.63
CA THR A 45 18.82 -11.98 10.32
C THR A 45 18.69 -10.76 11.24
N GLN A 46 17.63 -9.98 11.08
CA GLN A 46 17.36 -8.80 11.91
C GLN A 46 16.58 -9.11 13.20
N ALA A 47 16.08 -10.29 13.39
CA ALA A 47 15.36 -10.67 14.62
C ALA A 47 16.28 -11.34 15.64
N ASP A 48 15.91 -11.29 16.93
CA ASP A 48 16.63 -12.00 17.98
C ASP A 48 16.41 -13.53 17.89
N GLU A 49 15.22 -13.94 17.44
CA GLU A 49 14.84 -15.32 17.19
C GLU A 49 14.09 -15.42 15.86
N SER A 50 14.16 -16.57 15.20
CA SER A 50 13.42 -16.79 13.97
C SER A 50 12.91 -18.22 13.86
N VAL A 51 11.80 -18.44 13.14
CA VAL A 51 11.18 -19.74 12.96
C VAL A 51 10.60 -19.92 11.57
N CYS A 52 10.88 -21.09 10.97
CA CYS A 52 10.28 -21.49 9.71
C CYS A 52 8.80 -21.86 9.91
N VAL A 53 7.91 -21.28 9.12
CA VAL A 53 6.46 -21.52 9.20
C VAL A 53 5.93 -22.34 8.03
N GLY A 54 6.77 -22.81 7.12
CA GLY A 54 6.38 -23.68 6.03
C GLY A 54 7.14 -23.45 4.72
N PRO A 55 6.70 -24.09 3.63
CA PRO A 55 7.32 -23.99 2.32
C PRO A 55 7.13 -22.61 1.68
N ALA A 56 7.66 -22.44 0.45
CA ALA A 56 7.66 -21.16 -0.28
C ALA A 56 6.27 -20.58 -0.52
N GLU A 57 5.26 -21.41 -0.76
CA GLU A 57 3.90 -20.95 -1.06
C GLU A 57 3.27 -20.26 0.15
N SER A 58 2.82 -19.02 -0.04
CA SER A 58 2.22 -18.19 1.02
C SER A 58 1.06 -18.88 1.75
N GLN A 59 0.22 -19.64 1.03
CA GLN A 59 -0.92 -20.37 1.60
C GLN A 59 -0.50 -21.41 2.65
N LYS A 60 0.70 -21.96 2.53
CA LYS A 60 1.24 -23.00 3.40
C LYS A 60 2.21 -22.47 4.45
N SER A 61 2.52 -21.17 4.42
CA SER A 61 3.48 -20.49 5.28
C SER A 61 2.88 -19.22 5.91
N TYR A 62 3.07 -18.06 5.33
CA TYR A 62 2.64 -16.76 5.85
C TYR A 62 1.12 -16.60 6.03
N LEU A 63 0.30 -17.40 5.34
CA LEU A 63 -1.16 -17.44 5.46
C LEU A 63 -1.64 -18.64 6.30
N SER A 64 -0.74 -19.46 6.83
CA SER A 64 -1.07 -20.60 7.67
C SER A 64 -1.24 -20.17 9.14
N VAL A 65 -2.48 -19.86 9.52
CA VAL A 65 -2.81 -19.50 10.92
C VAL A 65 -2.32 -20.57 11.92
N PRO A 66 -2.52 -21.89 11.67
CA PRO A 66 -2.03 -22.92 12.62
C PRO A 66 -0.51 -22.87 12.84
N ASN A 67 0.28 -22.71 11.75
CA ASN A 67 1.74 -22.69 11.85
C ASN A 67 2.25 -21.45 12.60
N ILE A 68 1.63 -20.29 12.35
CA ILE A 68 1.98 -19.04 13.04
C ILE A 68 1.63 -19.14 14.54
N LEU A 69 0.47 -19.69 14.90
CA LEU A 69 0.08 -19.87 16.30
C LEU A 69 0.99 -20.88 17.02
N GLU A 70 1.44 -21.92 16.34
CA GLU A 70 2.41 -22.86 16.89
C GLU A 70 3.76 -22.19 17.15
N ALA A 71 4.24 -21.39 16.20
CA ALA A 71 5.43 -20.55 16.38
C ALA A 71 5.29 -19.61 17.59
N CYS A 72 4.12 -18.99 17.76
CA CYS A 72 3.84 -18.13 18.92
C CYS A 72 3.91 -18.89 20.25
N ARG A 73 3.35 -20.10 20.31
CA ARG A 73 3.35 -20.91 21.54
C ARG A 73 4.74 -21.43 21.87
N SER A 74 5.43 -22.01 20.87
CA SER A 74 6.77 -22.60 21.08
C SER A 74 7.79 -21.56 21.53
N LEU A 75 7.71 -20.34 21.01
CA LEU A 75 8.61 -19.24 21.36
C LEU A 75 8.08 -18.33 22.48
N LYS A 76 6.90 -18.64 23.04
CA LYS A 76 6.29 -17.91 24.17
C LYS A 76 6.24 -16.40 23.94
N VAL A 77 5.64 -15.98 22.82
CA VAL A 77 5.51 -14.56 22.49
C VAL A 77 4.33 -13.91 23.23
N ASP A 78 4.46 -12.64 23.60
CA ASP A 78 3.40 -11.87 24.28
C ASP A 78 2.48 -11.18 23.28
N ALA A 79 3.00 -10.85 22.10
CA ALA A 79 2.28 -10.09 21.09
C ALA A 79 2.67 -10.50 19.66
N VAL A 80 1.73 -10.30 18.72
CA VAL A 80 1.91 -10.53 17.29
C VAL A 80 1.60 -9.24 16.53
N HIS A 81 2.54 -8.77 15.70
CA HIS A 81 2.31 -7.67 14.79
C HIS A 81 2.15 -8.21 13.36
N PRO A 82 1.01 -7.99 12.70
CA PRO A 82 0.74 -8.56 11.38
C PRO A 82 1.36 -7.77 10.21
N GLY A 83 1.82 -6.54 10.43
CA GLY A 83 2.25 -5.62 9.38
C GLY A 83 1.10 -5.22 8.45
N TYR A 84 1.33 -5.32 7.14
CA TYR A 84 0.32 -5.16 6.09
C TYR A 84 0.33 -6.35 5.12
N GLY A 85 -0.75 -6.54 4.34
CA GLY A 85 -0.92 -7.73 3.49
C GLY A 85 -1.09 -9.01 4.30
N PHE A 86 -0.95 -10.17 3.68
CA PHE A 86 -1.14 -11.48 4.30
C PHE A 86 -2.36 -11.55 5.24
N LEU A 87 -2.14 -11.72 6.55
CA LEU A 87 -3.19 -11.89 7.55
C LEU A 87 -3.54 -10.60 8.32
N SER A 88 -3.01 -9.45 7.91
CA SER A 88 -3.18 -8.18 8.65
C SER A 88 -4.64 -7.69 8.74
N GLU A 89 -5.48 -8.05 7.76
CA GLU A 89 -6.92 -7.73 7.72
C GLU A 89 -7.79 -8.99 7.87
N ASN A 90 -7.22 -10.06 8.42
CA ASN A 90 -7.95 -11.29 8.69
C ASN A 90 -8.49 -11.32 10.13
N SER A 91 -9.80 -11.08 10.28
CA SER A 91 -10.46 -11.07 11.60
C SER A 91 -10.35 -12.40 12.33
N GLY A 92 -10.41 -13.53 11.61
CA GLY A 92 -10.26 -14.87 12.18
C GLY A 92 -8.86 -15.15 12.74
N PHE A 93 -7.82 -14.62 12.09
CA PHE A 93 -6.46 -14.66 12.60
C PHE A 93 -6.32 -13.83 13.89
N ALA A 94 -6.78 -12.58 13.84
CA ALA A 94 -6.74 -11.70 15.02
C ALA A 94 -7.49 -12.33 16.23
N GLU A 95 -8.67 -12.90 15.98
CA GLU A 95 -9.44 -13.63 17.02
C GLU A 95 -8.68 -14.86 17.55
N SER A 96 -8.05 -15.64 16.66
CA SER A 96 -7.29 -16.83 17.02
C SER A 96 -6.07 -16.50 17.90
N VAL A 97 -5.36 -15.39 17.58
CA VAL A 97 -4.26 -14.87 18.39
C VAL A 97 -4.76 -14.47 19.78
N GLN A 98 -5.89 -13.74 19.87
CA GLN A 98 -6.46 -13.34 21.16
C GLN A 98 -6.95 -14.54 21.98
N LYS A 99 -7.60 -15.54 21.36
CA LYS A 99 -8.01 -16.79 22.03
C LYS A 99 -6.83 -17.60 22.56
N ALA A 100 -5.67 -17.48 21.93
CA ALA A 100 -4.43 -18.08 22.43
C ALA A 100 -3.79 -17.31 23.63
N GLY A 101 -4.42 -16.23 24.11
CA GLY A 101 -3.90 -15.38 25.17
C GLY A 101 -2.80 -14.41 24.75
N ILE A 102 -2.58 -14.24 23.45
CA ILE A 102 -1.54 -13.40 22.87
C ILE A 102 -2.18 -12.07 22.41
N THR A 103 -1.47 -10.97 22.55
CA THR A 103 -1.98 -9.67 22.09
C THR A 103 -1.76 -9.51 20.59
N PHE A 104 -2.84 -9.23 19.84
CA PHE A 104 -2.77 -8.81 18.45
C PHE A 104 -2.47 -7.31 18.39
N VAL A 105 -1.36 -6.92 17.76
CA VAL A 105 -1.00 -5.51 17.56
C VAL A 105 -1.72 -4.99 16.31
N GLY A 106 -2.93 -4.52 16.54
CA GLY A 106 -3.88 -4.09 15.52
C GLY A 106 -5.24 -3.83 16.16
N PRO A 107 -6.27 -3.53 15.37
CA PRO A 107 -7.62 -3.31 15.90
C PRO A 107 -8.28 -4.63 16.32
N ASP A 108 -9.39 -4.50 17.06
CA ASP A 108 -10.19 -5.64 17.46
C ASP A 108 -10.74 -6.42 16.25
N PRO A 109 -10.86 -7.75 16.33
CA PRO A 109 -11.32 -8.58 15.21
C PRO A 109 -12.66 -8.16 14.61
N GLN A 110 -13.59 -7.67 15.44
CA GLN A 110 -14.89 -7.19 14.97
C GLN A 110 -14.79 -5.92 14.11
N LYS A 111 -13.84 -5.03 14.41
CA LYS A 111 -13.60 -3.81 13.62
C LYS A 111 -12.96 -4.15 12.28
N ILE A 112 -12.09 -5.15 12.24
CA ILE A 112 -11.53 -5.69 11.00
C ILE A 112 -12.67 -6.24 10.12
N LEU A 113 -13.54 -7.07 10.70
CA LEU A 113 -14.66 -7.68 9.98
C LEU A 113 -15.63 -6.61 9.44
N GLN A 114 -15.98 -5.63 10.29
CA GLN A 114 -16.96 -4.59 9.97
C GLN A 114 -16.48 -3.65 8.87
N MET A 115 -15.20 -3.28 8.88
CA MET A 115 -14.62 -2.40 7.88
C MET A 115 -14.09 -3.12 6.64
N GLY A 116 -13.88 -4.44 6.71
CA GLY A 116 -13.44 -5.26 5.58
C GLY A 116 -14.52 -5.54 4.54
N ASP A 117 -15.79 -5.45 4.89
CA ASP A 117 -16.90 -5.54 3.94
C ASP A 117 -17.31 -4.13 3.47
N LYS A 118 -17.22 -3.88 2.15
CA LYS A 118 -17.45 -2.56 1.58
C LYS A 118 -18.87 -2.03 1.77
N VAL A 119 -19.87 -2.90 1.78
CA VAL A 119 -21.26 -2.51 1.99
C VAL A 119 -21.49 -2.18 3.45
N VAL A 120 -21.06 -3.07 4.34
CA VAL A 120 -21.19 -2.88 5.80
C VAL A 120 -20.41 -1.63 6.25
N ALA A 121 -19.20 -1.43 5.73
CA ALA A 121 -18.42 -0.23 6.06
C ALA A 121 -19.14 1.06 5.65
N ARG A 122 -19.71 1.12 4.42
CA ARG A 122 -20.50 2.28 3.97
C ARG A 122 -21.73 2.52 4.84
N GLU A 123 -22.48 1.47 5.18
CA GLU A 123 -23.63 1.56 6.06
C GLU A 123 -23.24 2.02 7.47
N THR A 124 -22.06 1.61 7.95
CA THR A 124 -21.52 2.00 9.25
C THR A 124 -21.14 3.47 9.32
N VAL A 125 -20.47 4.01 8.29
CA VAL A 125 -19.95 5.39 8.32
C VAL A 125 -21.00 6.44 7.94
N THR A 126 -22.03 6.07 7.14
CA THR A 126 -23.06 7.00 6.66
C THR A 126 -23.82 7.73 7.78
N PRO A 127 -24.27 7.08 8.89
CA PRO A 127 -24.93 7.77 10.01
C PRO A 127 -24.06 8.78 10.74
N PHE A 128 -22.74 8.69 10.59
CA PHE A 128 -21.77 9.64 11.15
C PHE A 128 -21.53 10.84 10.24
N GLY A 129 -22.26 10.94 9.12
CA GLY A 129 -22.15 12.06 8.17
C GLY A 129 -20.91 11.98 7.29
N VAL A 130 -20.33 10.79 7.09
CA VAL A 130 -19.25 10.56 6.13
C VAL A 130 -19.87 10.42 4.74
N PRO A 131 -19.48 11.24 3.75
CA PRO A 131 -20.03 11.14 2.41
C PRO A 131 -19.66 9.81 1.74
N THR A 132 -20.65 9.15 1.13
CA THR A 132 -20.44 7.91 0.35
C THR A 132 -20.88 8.11 -1.09
N VAL A 133 -20.24 7.42 -2.04
CA VAL A 133 -20.60 7.53 -3.45
C VAL A 133 -22.08 7.19 -3.62
N PRO A 134 -22.87 8.03 -4.30
CA PRO A 134 -24.27 7.73 -4.58
C PRO A 134 -24.42 6.37 -5.26
N GLY A 135 -25.21 5.48 -4.69
CA GLY A 135 -25.30 4.11 -5.18
C GLY A 135 -26.39 3.29 -4.51
N THR A 136 -26.48 2.02 -4.89
CA THR A 136 -27.38 1.03 -4.30
C THR A 136 -26.77 0.44 -3.04
N GLY A 137 -27.57 -0.24 -2.22
CA GLY A 137 -27.12 -1.30 -1.34
C GLY A 137 -26.70 -2.56 -2.10
N ALA A 138 -26.50 -3.64 -1.35
CA ALA A 138 -26.19 -4.95 -1.90
C ALA A 138 -27.31 -5.44 -2.83
N ILE A 139 -26.94 -5.95 -4.00
CA ILE A 139 -27.84 -6.55 -5.00
C ILE A 139 -27.59 -8.06 -4.99
N ASP A 140 -28.47 -8.78 -4.35
CA ASP A 140 -28.51 -10.24 -4.29
C ASP A 140 -29.39 -10.86 -5.37
N ASP A 141 -30.40 -10.11 -5.86
CA ASP A 141 -31.31 -10.46 -6.92
C ASP A 141 -31.27 -9.50 -8.10
N LEU A 142 -31.22 -10.04 -9.33
CA LEU A 142 -31.04 -9.24 -10.54
C LEU A 142 -32.22 -8.29 -10.82
N GLU A 143 -33.45 -8.82 -10.74
CA GLU A 143 -34.65 -8.05 -11.09
C GLU A 143 -34.93 -6.96 -10.06
N LYS A 144 -34.73 -7.26 -8.78
CA LYS A 144 -34.81 -6.25 -7.72
C LYS A 144 -33.73 -5.18 -7.89
N GLY A 145 -32.48 -5.60 -8.22
CA GLY A 145 -31.38 -4.71 -8.46
C GLY A 145 -31.65 -3.74 -9.59
N LEU A 146 -32.14 -4.21 -10.73
CA LEU A 146 -32.52 -3.36 -11.87
C LEU A 146 -33.55 -2.32 -11.48
N LYS A 147 -34.63 -2.73 -10.79
CA LYS A 147 -35.67 -1.81 -10.29
C LYS A 147 -35.12 -0.77 -9.33
N THR A 148 -34.21 -1.17 -8.44
CA THR A 148 -33.55 -0.24 -7.50
C THR A 148 -32.71 0.80 -8.24
N VAL A 149 -31.90 0.39 -9.22
CA VAL A 149 -31.10 1.32 -10.05
C VAL A 149 -32.01 2.28 -10.81
N GLU A 150 -33.10 1.80 -11.44
CA GLU A 150 -34.07 2.64 -12.15
C GLU A 150 -34.76 3.67 -11.25
N GLN A 151 -35.12 3.27 -10.02
CA GLN A 151 -35.67 4.19 -9.03
C GLN A 151 -34.70 5.26 -8.61
N LEU A 152 -33.43 4.89 -8.38
CA LEU A 152 -32.37 5.85 -8.02
C LEU A 152 -32.11 6.84 -9.15
N LEU A 153 -32.05 6.37 -10.42
CA LEU A 153 -31.88 7.24 -11.58
C LEU A 153 -33.00 8.28 -11.73
N LYS A 154 -34.24 7.93 -11.32
CA LYS A 154 -35.39 8.84 -11.36
C LYS A 154 -35.40 9.82 -10.18
N ASN A 155 -35.00 9.38 -9.00
CA ASN A 155 -35.25 10.10 -7.74
C ASN A 155 -34.00 10.84 -7.20
N ARG A 156 -32.79 10.53 -7.71
CA ARG A 156 -31.54 11.11 -7.22
C ARG A 156 -30.76 11.76 -8.38
N PRO A 157 -30.73 13.09 -8.49
CA PRO A 157 -30.00 13.79 -9.54
C PRO A 157 -28.47 13.56 -9.53
N ASP A 158 -27.92 13.22 -8.37
CA ASP A 158 -26.52 12.88 -8.16
C ASP A 158 -26.16 11.44 -8.56
N PHE A 159 -27.15 10.57 -8.79
CA PHE A 159 -26.98 9.20 -9.28
C PHE A 159 -27.36 9.13 -10.76
N LYS A 160 -26.35 9.21 -11.62
CA LYS A 160 -26.51 9.28 -13.10
C LYS A 160 -25.41 8.49 -13.80
N PHE A 161 -25.64 8.18 -15.08
CA PHE A 161 -24.60 7.57 -15.92
C PHE A 161 -23.41 8.51 -16.13
N PRO A 162 -22.17 7.95 -16.28
CA PRO A 162 -21.86 6.54 -16.21
C PRO A 162 -21.96 5.98 -14.79
N LEU A 163 -22.33 4.67 -14.68
CA LEU A 163 -22.41 3.94 -13.42
C LEU A 163 -21.27 2.91 -13.35
N LEU A 164 -20.92 2.51 -12.14
CA LEU A 164 -19.92 1.49 -11.86
C LEU A 164 -20.55 0.35 -11.07
N ILE A 165 -20.49 -0.86 -11.60
CA ILE A 165 -20.87 -2.08 -10.89
C ILE A 165 -19.64 -2.63 -10.20
N LYS A 166 -19.76 -3.01 -8.93
CA LYS A 166 -18.67 -3.57 -8.11
C LYS A 166 -19.13 -4.83 -7.39
N ALA A 167 -18.24 -5.81 -7.24
CA ALA A 167 -18.48 -6.98 -6.38
C ALA A 167 -18.36 -6.57 -4.90
N ALA A 168 -19.28 -7.02 -4.05
CA ALA A 168 -19.28 -6.71 -2.61
C ALA A 168 -18.05 -7.27 -1.88
N GLY A 169 -17.63 -8.50 -2.23
CA GLY A 169 -16.44 -9.15 -1.69
C GLY A 169 -15.16 -8.91 -2.49
N GLY A 170 -15.16 -7.99 -3.47
CA GLY A 170 -14.07 -7.79 -4.41
C GLY A 170 -13.02 -6.77 -3.93
N GLY A 171 -11.77 -6.97 -4.37
CA GLY A 171 -10.66 -6.05 -4.17
C GLY A 171 -9.76 -5.96 -5.42
N GLY A 172 -8.88 -4.93 -5.48
CA GLY A 172 -7.89 -4.79 -6.54
C GLY A 172 -8.47 -4.63 -7.97
N GLY A 173 -9.66 -4.05 -8.10
CA GLY A 173 -10.29 -3.77 -9.41
C GLY A 173 -10.96 -4.97 -10.10
N LYS A 174 -10.93 -6.17 -9.52
CA LYS A 174 -11.59 -7.34 -10.09
C LYS A 174 -13.11 -7.26 -9.89
N GLY A 175 -13.88 -7.61 -10.92
CA GLY A 175 -15.35 -7.58 -10.89
C GLY A 175 -15.94 -6.18 -10.98
N MET A 176 -15.20 -5.19 -11.50
CA MET A 176 -15.71 -3.84 -11.78
C MET A 176 -16.10 -3.70 -13.25
N ARG A 177 -17.27 -3.07 -13.50
CA ARG A 177 -17.78 -2.80 -14.85
C ARG A 177 -18.38 -1.41 -14.93
N ILE A 178 -17.90 -0.61 -15.90
CA ILE A 178 -18.50 0.70 -16.22
C ILE A 178 -19.69 0.48 -17.15
N VAL A 179 -20.81 1.10 -16.80
CA VAL A 179 -22.06 1.11 -17.59
C VAL A 179 -22.32 2.54 -18.02
N ARG A 180 -22.33 2.79 -19.31
CA ARG A 180 -22.41 4.14 -19.85
C ARG A 180 -23.85 4.60 -20.13
N ASN A 181 -24.76 3.65 -20.30
CA ASN A 181 -26.16 3.94 -20.59
C ASN A 181 -27.10 2.80 -20.12
N GLN A 182 -28.40 3.08 -20.14
CA GLN A 182 -29.45 2.17 -19.65
C GLN A 182 -29.47 0.82 -20.40
N SER A 183 -29.18 0.79 -21.69
CA SER A 183 -29.26 -0.44 -22.51
C SER A 183 -28.20 -1.47 -22.13
N GLU A 184 -27.07 -1.02 -21.58
CA GLU A 184 -25.95 -1.87 -21.16
C GLU A 184 -26.13 -2.44 -19.72
N LEU A 185 -27.06 -1.86 -18.93
CA LEU A 185 -27.13 -2.11 -17.48
C LEU A 185 -27.38 -3.56 -17.14
N LYS A 186 -28.41 -4.18 -17.76
CA LYS A 186 -28.82 -5.55 -17.44
C LYS A 186 -27.69 -6.55 -17.73
N GLU A 187 -27.15 -6.50 -18.94
CA GLU A 187 -26.08 -7.41 -19.36
C GLU A 187 -24.84 -7.28 -18.47
N ASN A 188 -24.39 -6.04 -18.20
CA ASN A 188 -23.24 -5.82 -17.36
C ASN A 188 -23.47 -6.24 -15.90
N LEU A 189 -24.69 -6.10 -15.38
CA LEU A 189 -25.02 -6.55 -14.03
C LEU A 189 -24.98 -8.08 -13.92
N GLU A 190 -25.54 -8.80 -14.92
CA GLU A 190 -25.47 -10.26 -15.01
C GLU A 190 -24.03 -10.77 -15.08
N ARG A 191 -23.21 -10.17 -15.95
CA ARG A 191 -21.78 -10.51 -16.10
C ARG A 191 -21.01 -10.26 -14.82
N ALA A 192 -21.19 -9.08 -14.18
CA ALA A 192 -20.50 -8.74 -12.93
C ALA A 192 -20.84 -9.74 -11.81
N ARG A 193 -22.09 -10.14 -11.67
CA ARG A 193 -22.53 -11.16 -10.69
C ARG A 193 -21.89 -12.52 -10.95
N SER A 194 -21.84 -12.95 -12.22
CA SER A 194 -21.19 -14.21 -12.61
C SER A 194 -19.70 -14.20 -12.31
N GLU A 195 -19.03 -13.10 -12.61
CA GLU A 195 -17.60 -12.94 -12.29
C GLU A 195 -17.33 -12.89 -10.79
N ALA A 196 -18.15 -12.15 -10.03
CA ALA A 196 -18.06 -12.09 -8.58
C ALA A 196 -18.24 -13.46 -7.93
N SER A 197 -19.21 -14.24 -8.40
CA SER A 197 -19.40 -15.62 -7.95
C SER A 197 -18.18 -16.50 -8.19
N LYS A 198 -17.57 -16.43 -9.38
CA LYS A 198 -16.40 -17.24 -9.73
C LYS A 198 -15.12 -16.80 -9.01
N ALA A 199 -14.91 -15.50 -8.86
CA ALA A 199 -13.67 -14.95 -8.31
C ALA A 199 -13.67 -14.92 -6.78
N PHE A 200 -14.81 -14.70 -6.15
CA PHE A 200 -14.92 -14.44 -4.72
C PHE A 200 -15.88 -15.40 -3.99
N ASN A 201 -16.46 -16.36 -4.72
CA ASN A 201 -17.51 -17.25 -4.20
C ASN A 201 -18.71 -16.47 -3.59
N ASN A 202 -18.95 -15.25 -4.06
CA ASN A 202 -20.00 -14.35 -3.61
C ASN A 202 -20.57 -13.58 -4.82
N PRO A 203 -21.85 -13.82 -5.23
CA PRO A 203 -22.46 -13.17 -6.39
C PRO A 203 -23.02 -11.77 -6.10
N ILE A 204 -22.88 -11.28 -4.87
CA ILE A 204 -23.41 -9.97 -4.47
C ILE A 204 -22.60 -8.86 -5.11
N VAL A 205 -23.30 -7.92 -5.75
CA VAL A 205 -22.74 -6.72 -6.37
C VAL A 205 -23.50 -5.49 -5.86
N PHE A 206 -22.97 -4.31 -6.12
CA PHE A 206 -23.65 -3.04 -5.93
C PHE A 206 -23.33 -2.09 -7.08
N VAL A 207 -24.15 -1.07 -7.27
CA VAL A 207 -23.99 -0.09 -8.36
C VAL A 207 -23.84 1.28 -7.75
N GLU A 208 -22.85 2.02 -8.20
CA GLU A 208 -22.60 3.40 -7.77
C GLU A 208 -22.29 4.31 -8.96
N ARG A 209 -22.39 5.62 -8.75
CA ARG A 209 -21.97 6.60 -9.72
C ARG A 209 -20.49 6.40 -10.06
N TYR A 210 -20.15 6.35 -11.34
CA TYR A 210 -18.77 6.37 -11.80
C TYR A 210 -18.22 7.80 -11.76
N LEU A 211 -17.07 7.97 -11.16
CA LEU A 211 -16.33 9.22 -11.14
C LEU A 211 -15.24 9.16 -12.21
N GLU A 212 -15.26 10.11 -13.13
CA GLU A 212 -14.23 10.24 -14.16
C GLU A 212 -13.00 10.91 -13.57
N ASN A 213 -11.80 10.44 -13.95
CA ASN A 213 -10.51 10.99 -13.52
C ASN A 213 -10.41 11.36 -12.02
N PRO A 214 -10.81 10.46 -11.12
CA PRO A 214 -10.82 10.79 -9.72
C PRO A 214 -9.41 10.79 -9.13
N ARG A 215 -9.23 11.52 -8.03
CA ARG A 215 -8.05 11.40 -7.18
C ARG A 215 -8.32 10.40 -6.06
N HIS A 216 -7.28 9.70 -5.63
CA HIS A 216 -7.30 8.82 -4.49
C HIS A 216 -6.55 9.50 -3.34
N ILE A 217 -7.32 10.00 -2.37
CA ILE A 217 -6.79 10.68 -1.19
C ILE A 217 -7.19 9.88 0.05
N GLU A 218 -6.27 9.74 0.97
CA GLU A 218 -6.51 8.95 2.16
C GLU A 218 -6.09 9.67 3.43
N VAL A 219 -6.78 9.41 4.53
CA VAL A 219 -6.51 10.00 5.84
C VAL A 219 -5.88 8.97 6.75
N GLN A 220 -4.66 9.25 7.23
CA GLN A 220 -4.07 8.45 8.28
C GLN A 220 -4.77 8.73 9.61
N VAL A 221 -5.35 7.70 10.21
CA VAL A 221 -5.96 7.81 11.54
C VAL A 221 -5.17 6.99 12.57
N LEU A 222 -5.24 7.45 13.80
CA LEU A 222 -4.67 6.77 14.97
C LEU A 222 -5.71 6.83 16.10
N GLY A 223 -6.09 5.69 16.66
CA GLY A 223 -7.10 5.60 17.70
C GLY A 223 -6.70 4.66 18.83
N ASP A 224 -7.17 4.93 20.05
CA ASP A 224 -7.03 4.06 21.24
C ASP A 224 -8.38 3.44 21.67
N GLY A 225 -9.42 3.56 20.83
CA GLY A 225 -10.78 3.12 21.11
C GLY A 225 -11.66 4.19 21.75
N LYS A 226 -11.09 5.28 22.25
CA LYS A 226 -11.78 6.44 22.86
C LYS A 226 -11.48 7.71 22.09
N ASN A 227 -10.19 8.02 21.96
CA ASN A 227 -9.69 9.16 21.23
C ASN A 227 -9.26 8.73 19.85
N ILE A 228 -9.59 9.53 18.84
CA ILE A 228 -9.20 9.30 17.45
C ILE A 228 -8.63 10.58 16.89
N LEU A 229 -7.43 10.48 16.33
CA LEU A 229 -6.68 11.57 15.74
C LEU A 229 -6.45 11.29 14.26
N HIS A 230 -6.29 12.34 13.45
CA HIS A 230 -5.74 12.22 12.10
C HIS A 230 -4.29 12.70 12.06
N LEU A 231 -3.48 12.08 11.21
CA LEU A 231 -2.12 12.47 10.90
C LEU A 231 -2.03 13.00 9.47
N PHE A 232 -2.99 13.81 9.08
CA PHE A 232 -3.19 14.39 7.76
C PHE A 232 -3.48 13.38 6.66
N GLU A 233 -3.60 13.91 5.46
CA GLU A 233 -3.90 13.11 4.27
C GLU A 233 -2.64 12.78 3.48
N ARG A 234 -2.79 11.74 2.64
CA ARG A 234 -1.84 11.36 1.60
C ARG A 234 -2.54 11.37 0.24
N GLU A 235 -1.82 11.80 -0.77
CA GLU A 235 -2.24 11.72 -2.17
C GLU A 235 -1.66 10.45 -2.79
N CYS A 236 -2.52 9.54 -3.24
CA CYS A 236 -2.16 8.22 -3.74
C CYS A 236 -2.69 7.96 -5.16
N SER A 237 -2.94 9.01 -5.94
CA SER A 237 -3.56 8.88 -7.26
C SER A 237 -2.62 8.32 -8.33
N LEU A 238 -1.30 8.39 -8.16
CA LEU A 238 -0.38 7.81 -9.12
C LEU A 238 -0.31 6.29 -8.94
N GLN A 239 -1.14 5.62 -9.73
CA GLN A 239 -1.37 4.18 -9.66
C GLN A 239 -1.16 3.56 -11.05
N ARG A 240 -0.75 2.29 -11.06
CA ARG A 240 -0.82 1.45 -12.25
C ARG A 240 -1.61 0.18 -11.91
N ARG A 241 -2.57 -0.19 -12.72
CA ARG A 241 -3.44 -1.35 -12.47
C ARG A 241 -3.95 -1.40 -11.01
N HIS A 242 -4.37 -0.23 -10.50
CA HIS A 242 -4.83 -0.03 -9.12
C HIS A 242 -3.78 -0.28 -8.03
N GLN A 243 -2.50 -0.32 -8.38
CA GLN A 243 -1.39 -0.36 -7.42
C GLN A 243 -0.73 1.01 -7.33
N LYS A 244 -0.59 1.54 -6.14
CA LYS A 244 0.09 2.81 -5.86
C LYS A 244 1.56 2.70 -6.24
N VAL A 245 2.12 3.75 -6.84
CA VAL A 245 3.51 3.80 -7.32
C VAL A 245 4.27 4.95 -6.68
N VAL A 246 3.59 6.10 -6.54
CA VAL A 246 4.09 7.31 -5.87
C VAL A 246 3.01 7.82 -4.95
N GLU A 247 3.37 8.08 -3.72
CA GLU A 247 2.53 8.65 -2.67
C GLU A 247 3.18 9.91 -2.10
N GLU A 248 2.37 10.89 -1.75
CA GLU A 248 2.88 12.12 -1.12
C GLU A 248 1.98 12.63 0.01
N ALA A 249 2.55 13.30 0.96
CA ALA A 249 1.89 14.03 2.03
C ALA A 249 2.46 15.47 2.10
N LEU A 250 1.62 16.46 1.96
CA LEU A 250 0.18 16.54 1.80
C LEU A 250 -0.24 16.45 0.33
N SER A 251 -1.55 16.27 0.04
CA SER A 251 -2.07 16.38 -1.33
C SER A 251 -1.83 17.79 -1.89
N PRO A 252 -1.14 17.93 -3.04
CA PRO A 252 -0.71 19.24 -3.54
C PRO A 252 -1.84 20.10 -4.11
N SER A 253 -2.91 19.47 -4.58
CA SER A 253 -4.00 20.17 -5.29
C SER A 253 -5.33 20.18 -4.52
N LEU A 254 -5.38 19.68 -3.30
CA LEU A 254 -6.60 19.65 -2.51
C LEU A 254 -6.91 21.04 -1.92
N ASN A 255 -8.11 21.54 -2.18
CA ASN A 255 -8.58 22.79 -1.62
C ASN A 255 -8.52 22.74 -0.07
N PRO A 256 -7.99 23.78 0.62
CA PRO A 256 -7.85 23.77 2.08
C PRO A 256 -9.15 23.54 2.85
N VAL A 257 -10.29 24.05 2.38
CA VAL A 257 -11.61 23.83 3.00
C VAL A 257 -12.05 22.37 2.83
N VAL A 258 -11.82 21.81 1.64
CA VAL A 258 -12.12 20.39 1.38
C VAL A 258 -11.20 19.50 2.18
N ARG A 259 -9.91 19.84 2.29
CA ARG A 259 -8.95 19.13 3.14
C ARG A 259 -9.47 19.00 4.56
N GLN A 260 -9.89 20.11 5.17
CA GLN A 260 -10.41 20.09 6.54
C GLN A 260 -11.61 19.15 6.69
N LYS A 261 -12.58 19.24 5.77
CA LYS A 261 -13.77 18.36 5.76
C LYS A 261 -13.41 16.89 5.56
N LEU A 262 -12.44 16.62 4.71
CA LEU A 262 -11.97 15.26 4.43
C LEU A 262 -11.25 14.64 5.65
N LEU A 263 -10.42 15.41 6.34
CA LEU A 263 -9.77 14.99 7.58
C LEU A 263 -10.79 14.70 8.68
N GLU A 264 -11.79 15.56 8.85
CA GLU A 264 -12.90 15.35 9.79
C GLU A 264 -13.72 14.10 9.43
N ALA A 265 -13.97 13.86 8.13
CA ALA A 265 -14.67 12.67 7.68
C ALA A 265 -13.86 11.40 7.96
N GLY A 266 -12.55 11.44 7.81
CA GLY A 266 -11.66 10.33 8.18
C GLY A 266 -11.73 10.00 9.68
N VAL A 267 -11.72 11.01 10.53
CA VAL A 267 -11.88 10.83 12.00
C VAL A 267 -13.27 10.25 12.32
N LYS A 268 -14.34 10.78 11.71
CA LYS A 268 -15.72 10.28 11.92
C LYS A 268 -15.88 8.83 11.48
N ALA A 269 -15.25 8.44 10.36
CA ALA A 269 -15.25 7.05 9.91
C ALA A 269 -14.60 6.12 10.94
N ALA A 270 -13.46 6.49 11.49
CA ALA A 270 -12.79 5.72 12.54
C ALA A 270 -13.58 5.74 13.87
N GLN A 271 -14.25 6.84 14.20
CA GLN A 271 -15.14 6.95 15.38
C GLN A 271 -16.35 6.03 15.28
N SER A 272 -16.90 5.80 14.07
CA SER A 272 -18.07 4.95 13.86
C SER A 272 -17.86 3.52 14.35
N VAL A 273 -16.61 3.08 14.46
CA VAL A 273 -16.22 1.75 14.98
C VAL A 273 -15.35 1.81 16.23
N GLN A 274 -15.21 2.98 16.86
CA GLN A 274 -14.33 3.16 18.04
C GLN A 274 -12.93 2.56 17.79
N TYR A 275 -12.31 2.95 16.67
CA TYR A 275 -11.08 2.34 16.17
C TYR A 275 -9.93 2.41 17.19
N ASN A 276 -9.13 1.34 17.30
CA ASN A 276 -8.09 1.22 18.33
C ASN A 276 -6.73 0.74 17.80
N SER A 277 -6.26 1.36 16.73
CA SER A 277 -4.92 1.15 16.15
C SER A 277 -4.58 2.27 15.17
N ALA A 278 -3.47 2.14 14.44
CA ALA A 278 -3.25 2.89 13.22
C ALA A 278 -4.08 2.29 12.08
N GLY A 279 -4.76 3.13 11.33
CA GLY A 279 -5.57 2.76 10.18
C GLY A 279 -5.63 3.87 9.16
N THR A 280 -6.18 3.60 7.99
CA THR A 280 -6.29 4.58 6.92
C THR A 280 -7.69 4.57 6.35
N VAL A 281 -8.29 5.75 6.25
CA VAL A 281 -9.58 5.95 5.60
C VAL A 281 -9.34 6.50 4.20
N GLU A 282 -9.71 5.71 3.19
CA GLU A 282 -9.52 6.05 1.78
C GLU A 282 -10.75 6.76 1.22
N PHE A 283 -10.49 7.80 0.45
CA PHE A 283 -11.50 8.61 -0.22
C PHE A 283 -11.21 8.71 -1.71
N ILE A 284 -12.27 8.73 -2.50
CA ILE A 284 -12.23 9.10 -3.91
C ILE A 284 -12.72 10.54 -4.05
N VAL A 285 -11.92 11.37 -4.73
CA VAL A 285 -12.17 12.80 -4.85
C VAL A 285 -12.39 13.15 -6.32
N SER A 286 -13.53 13.79 -6.64
CA SER A 286 -13.86 14.21 -8.00
C SER A 286 -13.04 15.44 -8.45
N GLU A 287 -13.09 15.75 -9.73
CA GLU A 287 -12.49 16.99 -10.29
C GLU A 287 -13.03 18.28 -9.64
N ASN A 288 -14.26 18.24 -9.11
CA ASN A 288 -14.90 19.36 -8.43
C ASN A 288 -14.65 19.39 -6.92
N ASP A 289 -13.69 18.60 -6.44
CA ASP A 289 -13.38 18.43 -5.01
C ASP A 289 -14.51 17.82 -4.16
N ASP A 290 -15.56 17.22 -4.76
CA ASP A 290 -16.45 16.35 -4.02
C ASP A 290 -15.71 15.08 -3.62
N PHE A 291 -15.79 14.68 -2.35
CA PHE A 291 -15.11 13.50 -1.87
C PHE A 291 -16.09 12.48 -1.26
N TYR A 292 -15.74 11.21 -1.41
CA TYR A 292 -16.58 10.10 -0.98
C TYR A 292 -15.73 9.00 -0.36
N PHE A 293 -16.22 8.42 0.73
CA PHE A 293 -15.60 7.27 1.37
C PHE A 293 -15.50 6.08 0.39
N LEU A 294 -14.32 5.50 0.30
CA LEU A 294 -14.05 4.34 -0.52
C LEU A 294 -13.98 3.07 0.34
N GLU A 295 -13.07 3.04 1.30
CA GLU A 295 -12.86 1.96 2.24
C GLU A 295 -12.02 2.41 3.44
N MET A 296 -11.92 1.56 4.48
CA MET A 296 -10.99 1.76 5.57
C MET A 296 -10.06 0.55 5.68
N ASN A 297 -8.76 0.81 5.53
CA ASN A 297 -7.74 -0.20 5.78
C ASN A 297 -7.45 -0.26 7.28
N THR A 298 -7.73 -1.42 7.88
CA THR A 298 -7.63 -1.65 9.33
C THR A 298 -6.24 -2.11 9.76
N ARG A 299 -5.21 -1.55 9.13
CA ARG A 299 -3.79 -1.89 9.31
C ARG A 299 -2.90 -0.70 8.99
N ILE A 300 -1.61 -0.86 9.26
CA ILE A 300 -0.60 0.05 8.69
C ILE A 300 -0.54 -0.12 7.16
N GLN A 301 -0.25 0.93 6.43
CA GLN A 301 -0.07 0.88 4.98
C GLN A 301 1.41 0.99 4.58
N VAL A 302 1.72 0.63 3.32
CA VAL A 302 3.08 0.72 2.77
C VAL A 302 3.61 2.14 2.92
N GLU A 303 2.80 3.12 2.53
CA GLU A 303 3.08 4.55 2.44
C GLU A 303 2.99 5.32 3.77
N HIS A 304 2.89 4.62 4.93
CA HIS A 304 2.88 5.28 6.23
C HIS A 304 4.09 6.21 6.50
N PRO A 305 5.27 5.98 5.93
CA PRO A 305 6.43 6.84 6.15
C PRO A 305 6.22 8.30 5.78
N VAL A 306 5.40 8.62 4.76
CA VAL A 306 5.18 10.03 4.40
C VAL A 306 4.39 10.80 5.46
N SER A 307 3.47 10.11 6.18
CA SER A 307 2.79 10.70 7.34
C SER A 307 3.72 10.83 8.55
N GLU A 308 4.61 9.86 8.77
CA GLU A 308 5.64 9.93 9.82
C GLU A 308 6.59 11.11 9.58
N TRP A 309 7.03 11.33 8.34
CA TRP A 309 7.92 12.42 7.97
C TRP A 309 7.34 13.79 8.30
N ILE A 310 6.07 14.04 7.96
CA ILE A 310 5.47 15.37 8.15
C ILE A 310 5.00 15.63 9.58
N THR A 311 4.77 14.58 10.39
CA THR A 311 4.22 14.72 11.75
C THR A 311 5.24 14.42 12.85
N GLY A 312 6.32 13.68 12.53
CA GLY A 312 7.29 13.21 13.51
C GLY A 312 6.77 12.06 14.41
N ILE A 313 5.60 11.45 14.08
CA ILE A 313 4.98 10.39 14.88
C ILE A 313 5.33 9.02 14.28
N ASP A 314 5.98 8.15 15.05
CA ASP A 314 6.24 6.75 14.65
C ASP A 314 4.96 5.91 14.85
N LEU A 315 4.34 5.52 13.72
CA LEU A 315 3.09 4.77 13.70
C LEU A 315 3.22 3.34 14.21
N ILE A 316 4.35 2.68 13.98
CA ILE A 316 4.59 1.32 14.50
C ILE A 316 4.75 1.37 16.02
N ARG A 317 5.48 2.35 16.54
CA ARG A 317 5.58 2.59 17.99
C ARG A 317 4.20 2.82 18.60
N ALA A 318 3.41 3.70 17.99
CA ALA A 318 2.06 4.00 18.45
C ALA A 318 1.16 2.77 18.47
N GLN A 319 1.22 1.90 17.43
CA GLN A 319 0.47 0.65 17.41
C GLN A 319 0.87 -0.29 18.58
N ILE A 320 2.17 -0.46 18.83
CA ILE A 320 2.66 -1.30 19.91
C ILE A 320 2.23 -0.72 21.27
N GLU A 321 2.38 0.57 21.49
CA GLU A 321 1.99 1.24 22.75
C GLU A 321 0.49 1.16 23.01
N ILE A 322 -0.36 1.38 21.98
CA ILE A 322 -1.81 1.22 22.07
C ILE A 322 -2.17 -0.24 22.43
N ALA A 323 -1.54 -1.22 21.79
CA ALA A 323 -1.76 -2.62 22.08
C ALA A 323 -1.32 -3.03 23.50
N GLN A 324 -0.37 -2.31 24.09
CA GLN A 324 -0.01 -2.43 25.51
C GLN A 324 -1.05 -1.80 26.45
N GLY A 325 -2.04 -1.07 25.92
CA GLY A 325 -3.06 -0.35 26.67
C GLY A 325 -2.64 1.05 27.11
N LYS A 326 -1.66 1.65 26.44
CA LYS A 326 -1.30 3.06 26.64
C LYS A 326 -2.33 3.95 25.92
N PRO A 327 -2.96 4.91 26.59
CA PRO A 327 -3.88 5.84 25.94
C PRO A 327 -3.10 6.79 25.04
N LEU A 328 -3.80 7.36 24.05
CA LEU A 328 -3.27 8.48 23.27
C LEU A 328 -3.23 9.74 24.14
N GLU A 329 -2.02 10.17 24.49
CA GLU A 329 -1.78 11.38 25.29
C GLU A 329 -1.74 12.66 24.41
N LEU A 330 -1.76 12.49 23.08
CA LEU A 330 -1.72 13.59 22.11
C LEU A 330 -3.12 14.17 21.88
N GLU A 331 -3.18 15.49 21.73
CA GLU A 331 -4.36 16.18 21.21
C GLU A 331 -4.18 16.53 19.74
N GLN A 332 -5.27 16.60 18.97
CA GLN A 332 -5.23 16.96 17.55
C GLN A 332 -4.54 18.31 17.30
N SER A 333 -4.71 19.25 18.21
CA SER A 333 -4.11 20.60 18.14
C SER A 333 -2.58 20.60 18.21
N GLN A 334 -1.98 19.55 18.79
CA GLN A 334 -0.53 19.40 18.94
C GLN A 334 0.12 18.80 17.67
N ILE A 335 -0.66 18.12 16.84
CA ILE A 335 -0.15 17.49 15.62
C ILE A 335 -0.09 18.53 14.50
N LYS A 336 1.11 18.79 14.01
CA LYS A 336 1.36 19.76 12.93
C LYS A 336 2.03 19.06 11.76
N ALA A 337 1.56 19.35 10.54
CA ALA A 337 2.28 18.94 9.34
C ALA A 337 3.43 19.94 9.08
N GLN A 338 4.62 19.41 8.86
CA GLN A 338 5.81 20.19 8.56
C GLN A 338 6.47 19.70 7.27
N GLY A 339 6.67 20.60 6.32
CA GLY A 339 7.29 20.30 5.05
C GLY A 339 6.41 19.44 4.14
N HIS A 340 7.06 18.67 3.29
CA HIS A 340 6.43 17.78 2.33
C HIS A 340 7.20 16.47 2.23
N ALA A 341 6.51 15.34 2.08
CA ALA A 341 7.13 14.04 1.93
C ALA A 341 6.60 13.33 0.68
N ILE A 342 7.49 12.62 0.00
CA ILE A 342 7.17 11.79 -1.17
C ILE A 342 7.75 10.41 -0.94
N GLU A 343 6.97 9.37 -1.20
CA GLU A 343 7.42 7.98 -1.24
C GLU A 343 7.31 7.44 -2.67
N VAL A 344 8.24 6.60 -3.05
CA VAL A 344 8.20 5.82 -4.28
C VAL A 344 8.50 4.36 -3.97
N ARG A 345 7.88 3.46 -4.75
CA ARG A 345 8.10 2.02 -4.61
C ARG A 345 9.01 1.53 -5.72
N LEU A 346 10.23 1.12 -5.33
CA LEU A 346 11.20 0.51 -6.24
C LEU A 346 10.92 -0.99 -6.37
N TYR A 347 10.51 -1.41 -7.56
CA TYR A 347 10.18 -2.78 -7.89
C TYR A 347 11.16 -3.39 -8.89
N ALA A 348 11.40 -4.71 -8.79
CA ALA A 348 12.00 -5.50 -9.85
C ALA A 348 10.92 -5.76 -10.92
N GLU A 349 10.69 -4.78 -11.79
CA GLU A 349 9.67 -4.78 -12.84
C GLU A 349 10.14 -4.01 -14.06
N ASP A 350 9.75 -4.51 -15.23
CA ASP A 350 10.01 -3.85 -16.51
C ASP A 350 8.88 -2.89 -16.87
N ALA A 351 9.11 -1.60 -16.65
CA ALA A 351 8.13 -0.56 -16.92
C ALA A 351 7.87 -0.34 -18.43
N ASP A 352 8.76 -0.79 -19.30
CA ASP A 352 8.58 -0.72 -20.76
C ASP A 352 7.84 -1.92 -21.32
N ASN A 353 7.81 -3.01 -20.56
CA ASN A 353 7.12 -4.25 -20.93
C ASN A 353 5.93 -4.49 -19.97
N GLN A 354 4.99 -3.55 -19.92
CA GLN A 354 3.75 -3.63 -19.15
C GLN A 354 3.96 -3.95 -17.65
N PHE A 355 5.09 -3.53 -17.07
CA PHE A 355 5.46 -3.78 -15.67
C PHE A 355 5.47 -5.28 -15.32
N LEU A 356 5.96 -6.12 -16.22
CA LEU A 356 6.15 -7.52 -15.92
C LEU A 356 7.18 -7.67 -14.79
N PRO A 357 6.86 -8.47 -13.75
CA PRO A 357 7.83 -8.78 -12.71
C PRO A 357 9.10 -9.40 -13.27
N GLN A 358 10.24 -9.01 -12.73
CA GLN A 358 11.58 -9.45 -13.11
C GLN A 358 12.24 -10.20 -11.94
N PRO A 359 11.78 -11.41 -11.57
CA PRO A 359 12.46 -12.21 -10.56
C PRO A 359 13.82 -12.67 -11.10
N GLY A 360 14.83 -12.70 -10.24
CA GLY A 360 16.17 -13.07 -10.67
C GLY A 360 17.25 -12.68 -9.66
N ASN A 361 18.50 -12.70 -10.10
CA ASN A 361 19.64 -12.41 -9.26
C ASN A 361 19.95 -10.91 -9.25
N LEU A 362 19.86 -10.28 -8.09
CA LEU A 362 20.34 -8.95 -7.83
C LEU A 362 21.81 -9.04 -7.45
N HIS A 363 22.70 -8.57 -8.34
CA HIS A 363 24.14 -8.66 -8.12
C HIS A 363 24.64 -7.54 -7.23
N PHE A 364 24.14 -6.32 -7.47
CA PHE A 364 24.55 -5.14 -6.73
C PHE A 364 23.37 -4.20 -6.51
N LEU A 365 23.29 -3.64 -5.28
CA LEU A 365 22.34 -2.61 -4.89
C LEU A 365 23.03 -1.65 -3.95
N ARG A 366 23.04 -0.38 -4.31
CA ARG A 366 23.55 0.68 -3.45
C ARG A 366 22.62 1.87 -3.46
N PHE A 367 22.16 2.24 -2.28
CA PHE A 367 21.46 3.50 -2.04
C PHE A 367 22.44 4.56 -1.56
N PRO A 368 22.37 5.81 -2.06
CA PRO A 368 23.13 6.90 -1.47
C PRO A 368 22.65 7.16 -0.03
N HIS A 369 23.54 7.64 0.83
CA HIS A 369 23.19 7.95 2.22
C HIS A 369 22.87 9.43 2.39
N TRP A 370 21.57 9.76 2.54
CA TRP A 370 21.09 11.12 2.74
C TRP A 370 20.20 11.19 4.00
N THR A 371 20.42 12.17 4.86
CA THR A 371 19.74 12.30 6.16
C THR A 371 18.23 12.52 6.06
N GLN A 372 17.75 13.06 4.95
CA GLN A 372 16.32 13.36 4.73
C GLN A 372 15.71 12.45 3.67
N VAL A 373 16.30 11.28 3.46
CA VAL A 373 15.75 10.18 2.66
C VAL A 373 15.86 8.90 3.48
N ARG A 374 14.74 8.23 3.61
CA ARG A 374 14.65 6.94 4.28
C ARG A 374 14.43 5.85 3.25
N VAL A 375 15.14 4.78 3.39
CA VAL A 375 14.98 3.56 2.60
C VAL A 375 14.53 2.44 3.53
N ASP A 376 13.33 1.94 3.32
CA ASP A 376 12.86 0.73 3.95
C ASP A 376 12.98 -0.42 2.93
N SER A 377 13.91 -1.33 3.18
CA SER A 377 14.23 -2.47 2.33
C SER A 377 14.53 -3.70 3.18
N ALA A 378 14.24 -4.87 2.63
CA ALA A 378 14.68 -6.16 3.18
C ALA A 378 15.58 -6.89 2.18
N VAL A 379 16.14 -6.16 1.22
CA VAL A 379 17.00 -6.70 0.17
C VAL A 379 18.44 -6.24 0.42
N GLN A 380 19.36 -7.17 0.42
CA GLN A 380 20.81 -6.93 0.48
C GLN A 380 21.47 -7.66 -0.70
N SER A 381 22.31 -6.96 -1.45
CA SER A 381 23.04 -7.57 -2.56
C SER A 381 24.33 -8.26 -2.08
N PRO A 382 24.75 -9.38 -2.68
CA PRO A 382 23.98 -10.12 -3.68
C PRO A 382 22.83 -10.93 -3.08
N CYS A 383 21.69 -11.03 -3.78
CA CYS A 383 20.57 -11.88 -3.39
C CYS A 383 19.73 -12.29 -4.60
N ARG A 384 18.71 -13.10 -4.38
CA ARG A 384 17.71 -13.45 -5.37
C ARG A 384 16.37 -12.82 -5.03
N ILE A 385 15.76 -12.11 -5.98
CA ILE A 385 14.36 -11.68 -5.90
C ILE A 385 13.50 -12.85 -6.35
N SER A 386 12.67 -13.32 -5.41
CA SER A 386 11.83 -14.52 -5.61
C SER A 386 10.59 -14.20 -6.46
N SER A 387 10.11 -15.21 -7.20
CA SER A 387 8.82 -15.17 -7.89
C SER A 387 7.62 -15.54 -7.01
N PHE A 388 7.87 -15.98 -5.79
CA PHE A 388 6.79 -16.40 -4.86
C PHE A 388 6.08 -15.21 -4.18
N TYR A 389 6.73 -14.05 -4.11
CA TYR A 389 6.27 -12.90 -3.35
C TYR A 389 6.30 -11.61 -4.18
N ASP A 390 5.83 -10.54 -3.59
CA ASP A 390 5.88 -9.20 -4.18
C ASP A 390 7.32 -8.82 -4.54
N PRO A 391 7.60 -8.33 -5.77
CA PRO A 391 8.94 -8.01 -6.25
C PRO A 391 9.47 -6.66 -5.76
N MET A 392 8.89 -6.06 -4.72
CA MET A 392 9.36 -4.79 -4.17
C MET A 392 10.75 -4.92 -3.55
N ILE A 393 11.70 -4.15 -4.06
CA ILE A 393 13.09 -4.08 -3.58
C ILE A 393 13.16 -3.16 -2.36
N ALA A 394 12.53 -2.00 -2.47
CA ALA A 394 12.52 -0.99 -1.42
C ALA A 394 11.35 -0.02 -1.61
N LYS A 395 10.93 0.61 -0.53
CA LYS A 395 10.24 1.89 -0.57
C LYS A 395 11.19 2.99 -0.12
N ILE A 396 11.21 4.07 -0.86
CA ILE A 396 12.11 5.19 -0.66
C ILE A 396 11.25 6.40 -0.37
N SER A 397 11.39 6.98 0.82
CA SER A 397 10.65 8.18 1.20
C SER A 397 11.60 9.35 1.46
N ALA A 398 11.33 10.49 0.85
CA ALA A 398 12.09 11.72 1.01
C ALA A 398 11.24 12.79 1.67
N TRP A 399 11.89 13.66 2.46
CA TRP A 399 11.27 14.83 3.06
C TRP A 399 12.04 16.10 2.68
N ALA A 400 11.30 17.23 2.51
CA ALA A 400 11.87 18.55 2.34
C ALA A 400 10.95 19.64 2.93
N PRO A 401 11.46 20.88 3.17
CA PRO A 401 10.64 21.99 3.63
C PRO A 401 9.46 22.34 2.68
N ASP A 402 9.63 22.10 1.38
CA ASP A 402 8.59 22.28 0.37
C ASP A 402 8.58 21.14 -0.65
N ARG A 403 7.48 21.07 -1.40
CA ARG A 403 7.24 20.00 -2.38
C ARG A 403 8.24 19.97 -3.53
N LEU A 404 8.64 21.14 -4.06
CA LEU A 404 9.56 21.18 -5.20
C LEU A 404 10.93 20.64 -4.81
N GLN A 405 11.44 21.05 -3.65
CA GLN A 405 12.68 20.51 -3.10
C GLN A 405 12.57 19.00 -2.82
N CYS A 406 11.38 18.53 -2.36
CA CYS A 406 11.17 17.11 -2.12
C CYS A 406 11.24 16.30 -3.44
N ILE A 407 10.60 16.79 -4.51
CA ILE A 407 10.67 16.18 -5.86
C ILE A 407 12.12 16.13 -6.35
N GLN A 408 12.86 17.23 -6.25
CA GLN A 408 14.27 17.30 -6.68
C GLN A 408 15.13 16.32 -5.87
N ARG A 409 14.91 16.24 -4.57
CA ARG A 409 15.62 15.31 -3.68
C ARG A 409 15.36 13.85 -4.07
N MET A 410 14.12 13.48 -4.29
CA MET A 410 13.75 12.12 -4.72
C MET A 410 14.36 11.79 -6.07
N HIS A 411 14.27 12.69 -7.05
CA HIS A 411 14.88 12.49 -8.36
C HIS A 411 16.39 12.27 -8.28
N HIS A 412 17.13 13.14 -7.57
CA HIS A 412 18.57 13.00 -7.41
C HIS A 412 18.97 11.74 -6.64
N PHE A 413 18.19 11.34 -5.65
CA PHE A 413 18.42 10.10 -4.92
C PHE A 413 18.28 8.88 -5.82
N LEU A 414 17.20 8.82 -6.62
CA LEU A 414 16.97 7.76 -7.61
C LEU A 414 18.09 7.72 -8.66
N ALA A 415 18.55 8.89 -9.14
CA ALA A 415 19.64 8.97 -10.11
C ALA A 415 20.96 8.39 -9.59
N GLN A 416 21.23 8.51 -8.29
CA GLN A 416 22.41 7.98 -7.62
C GLN A 416 22.23 6.55 -7.07
N THR A 417 21.02 5.99 -7.15
CA THR A 417 20.76 4.61 -6.76
C THR A 417 21.29 3.67 -7.84
N GLU A 418 22.13 2.75 -7.45
CA GLU A 418 22.74 1.77 -8.36
C GLU A 418 22.09 0.41 -8.17
N VAL A 419 21.66 -0.21 -9.27
CA VAL A 419 21.05 -1.55 -9.31
C VAL A 419 21.66 -2.32 -10.48
N GLU A 420 22.17 -3.54 -10.22
CA GLU A 420 22.72 -4.41 -11.24
C GLU A 420 22.17 -5.83 -11.12
N GLY A 421 21.92 -6.49 -12.25
CA GLY A 421 21.44 -7.86 -12.36
C GLY A 421 19.93 -7.98 -12.58
N LEU A 422 19.15 -6.91 -12.35
CA LEU A 422 17.70 -6.89 -12.56
C LEU A 422 17.25 -5.62 -13.26
N ILE A 423 16.20 -5.75 -14.06
CA ILE A 423 15.44 -4.60 -14.56
C ILE A 423 14.52 -4.10 -13.43
N THR A 424 14.50 -2.78 -13.23
CA THR A 424 13.66 -2.15 -12.21
C THR A 424 12.86 -0.99 -12.81
N ASN A 425 11.83 -0.57 -12.11
CA ASN A 425 11.05 0.61 -12.47
C ASN A 425 11.74 1.94 -12.12
N ARG A 426 13.04 1.97 -11.75
CA ARG A 426 13.77 3.18 -11.31
C ARG A 426 13.69 4.32 -12.33
N SER A 427 13.94 4.05 -13.61
CA SER A 427 13.87 5.06 -14.67
C SER A 427 12.47 5.65 -14.82
N PHE A 428 11.44 4.80 -14.72
CA PHE A 428 10.05 5.22 -14.74
C PHE A 428 9.71 6.15 -13.57
N LEU A 429 10.22 5.86 -12.36
CA LEU A 429 10.04 6.74 -11.20
C LEU A 429 10.71 8.10 -11.40
N MET A 430 11.89 8.13 -12.02
CA MET A 430 12.57 9.38 -12.37
C MET A 430 11.78 10.18 -13.41
N GLU A 431 11.23 9.52 -14.45
CA GLU A 431 10.36 10.15 -15.45
C GLU A 431 9.13 10.82 -14.80
N ILE A 432 8.52 10.17 -13.78
CA ILE A 432 7.42 10.77 -13.03
C ILE A 432 7.87 12.04 -12.30
N MET A 433 9.04 12.03 -11.64
CA MET A 433 9.55 13.21 -10.92
C MET A 433 9.79 14.39 -11.86
N GLU A 434 10.13 14.15 -13.13
CA GLU A 434 10.33 15.18 -14.14
C GLU A 434 9.05 15.63 -14.85
N ALA A 435 8.00 14.80 -14.80
CA ALA A 435 6.76 15.06 -15.53
C ALA A 435 6.06 16.34 -15.07
N GLU A 436 5.56 17.11 -16.04
CA GLU A 436 4.89 18.39 -15.76
C GLU A 436 3.64 18.23 -14.90
N PHE A 437 2.87 17.16 -15.13
CA PHE A 437 1.67 16.86 -14.33
C PHE A 437 2.02 16.64 -12.85
N PHE A 438 3.13 15.94 -12.57
CA PHE A 438 3.56 15.69 -11.20
C PHE A 438 4.07 16.97 -10.54
N ARG A 439 4.94 17.71 -11.22
CA ARG A 439 5.45 19.01 -10.73
C ARG A 439 4.33 20.01 -10.42
N LYS A 440 3.27 20.02 -11.23
CA LYS A 440 2.09 20.89 -11.04
C LYS A 440 1.07 20.32 -10.05
N GLY A 441 1.22 19.09 -9.58
CA GLY A 441 0.26 18.43 -8.70
C GLY A 441 -1.09 18.14 -9.38
N ARG A 442 -1.12 17.94 -10.69
CA ARG A 442 -2.33 17.72 -11.49
C ARG A 442 -2.34 16.32 -12.07
N TYR A 443 -2.86 15.37 -11.33
CA TYR A 443 -2.93 13.97 -11.73
C TYR A 443 -4.13 13.27 -11.10
N HIS A 444 -4.51 12.14 -11.66
CA HIS A 444 -5.65 11.31 -11.29
C HIS A 444 -5.30 9.83 -11.44
N THR A 445 -6.19 8.94 -10.99
CA THR A 445 -5.89 7.50 -10.86
C THR A 445 -5.57 6.79 -12.17
N HIS A 446 -6.00 7.32 -13.33
CA HIS A 446 -5.79 6.71 -14.65
C HIS A 446 -4.62 7.31 -15.42
N LEU A 447 -3.99 8.39 -14.91
CA LEU A 447 -3.03 9.18 -15.68
C LEU A 447 -1.82 8.39 -16.16
N LEU A 448 -1.28 7.47 -15.33
CA LEU A 448 -0.11 6.67 -15.71
C LEU A 448 -0.40 5.64 -16.83
N GLU A 449 -1.68 5.36 -17.09
CA GLU A 449 -2.11 4.46 -18.16
C GLU A 449 -2.34 5.22 -19.50
N GLU A 450 -2.39 6.55 -19.44
CA GLU A 450 -2.55 7.39 -20.63
C GLU A 450 -1.25 7.43 -21.44
N SER A 451 -1.39 7.49 -22.76
CA SER A 451 -0.25 7.57 -23.67
C SER A 451 0.33 8.97 -23.77
N GLY A 452 1.63 9.06 -24.03
CA GLY A 452 2.28 10.29 -24.50
C GLY A 452 2.94 11.17 -23.43
N TRP A 453 2.79 10.88 -22.14
CA TRP A 453 3.47 11.64 -21.09
C TRP A 453 4.92 11.19 -20.84
N ARG A 454 5.24 9.93 -21.12
CA ARG A 454 6.57 9.37 -20.88
C ARG A 454 7.59 9.95 -21.88
N LYS A 455 8.64 10.50 -21.33
CA LYS A 455 9.86 10.82 -22.06
C LYS A 455 10.90 9.78 -21.71
N LYS A 456 10.99 8.70 -22.50
CA LYS A 456 12.00 7.65 -22.26
C LYS A 456 13.37 8.30 -22.14
N LEU A 457 14.00 8.15 -20.98
CA LEU A 457 15.36 8.60 -20.77
C LEU A 457 16.28 7.69 -21.58
N LYS A 458 16.91 8.26 -22.62
CA LYS A 458 17.97 7.56 -23.37
C LYS A 458 19.28 7.77 -22.64
N PRO A 459 20.07 6.71 -22.41
CA PRO A 459 21.40 6.90 -21.84
C PRO A 459 22.23 7.81 -22.74
N SER A 460 22.99 8.70 -22.13
CA SER A 460 23.92 9.57 -22.85
C SER A 460 25.06 8.77 -23.46
N ALA A 461 25.70 9.27 -24.49
CA ALA A 461 26.88 8.62 -25.05
C ALA A 461 27.99 8.37 -24.01
N GLN A 462 28.11 9.23 -23.00
CA GLN A 462 29.06 9.09 -21.90
C GLN A 462 28.68 7.91 -20.99
N GLU A 463 27.40 7.75 -20.62
CA GLU A 463 26.92 6.63 -19.83
C GLU A 463 27.09 5.32 -20.56
N ILE A 464 26.80 5.28 -21.88
CA ILE A 464 27.05 4.11 -22.73
C ILE A 464 28.54 3.77 -22.74
N ALA A 465 29.41 4.76 -22.92
CA ALA A 465 30.85 4.55 -22.93
C ALA A 465 31.38 4.04 -21.58
N LEU A 466 30.87 4.55 -20.45
CA LEU A 466 31.22 4.08 -19.11
C LEU A 466 30.75 2.63 -18.87
N LEU A 467 29.55 2.28 -19.30
CA LEU A 467 29.03 0.93 -19.22
C LEU A 467 29.86 -0.06 -20.05
N CYS A 468 30.24 0.33 -21.29
CA CYS A 468 31.12 -0.46 -22.13
C CYS A 468 32.52 -0.65 -21.52
N LEU A 469 33.05 0.42 -20.92
CA LEU A 469 34.36 0.36 -20.24
C LEU A 469 34.27 -0.56 -19.00
N LYS A 470 33.22 -0.45 -18.20
CA LYS A 470 33.00 -1.32 -17.05
C LYS A 470 32.95 -2.79 -17.47
N ASP A 471 32.10 -3.13 -18.46
CA ASP A 471 31.97 -4.48 -19.00
C ASP A 471 33.33 -5.02 -19.53
N HIS A 472 34.09 -4.16 -20.22
CA HIS A 472 35.44 -4.51 -20.69
C HIS A 472 36.40 -4.82 -19.55
N LEU A 473 36.40 -3.98 -18.50
CA LEU A 473 37.26 -4.18 -17.34
C LEU A 473 36.86 -5.44 -16.54
N GLU A 474 35.60 -5.68 -16.33
CA GLU A 474 35.12 -6.88 -15.66
C GLU A 474 35.52 -8.16 -16.39
N ARG A 475 35.37 -8.21 -17.70
CA ARG A 475 35.83 -9.35 -18.53
C ARG A 475 37.34 -9.56 -18.46
N ARG A 476 38.11 -8.47 -18.39
CA ARG A 476 39.55 -8.52 -18.35
C ARG A 476 40.10 -8.99 -17.00
N PHE A 477 39.47 -8.59 -15.91
CA PHE A 477 39.96 -8.85 -14.56
C PHE A 477 39.23 -9.99 -13.85
N ASN A 478 38.07 -10.46 -14.38
CA ASN A 478 37.32 -11.59 -13.84
C ASN A 478 36.82 -12.50 -14.96
N PRO A 479 37.75 -13.25 -15.65
CA PRO A 479 37.39 -14.06 -16.83
C PRO A 479 36.47 -15.24 -16.55
N GLN A 480 36.16 -15.54 -15.28
CA GLN A 480 35.22 -16.61 -14.92
C GLN A 480 33.75 -16.16 -14.84
N SER A 481 33.44 -14.87 -14.94
CA SER A 481 32.08 -14.35 -15.04
C SER A 481 31.55 -14.47 -16.48
N SER A 482 31.35 -15.70 -16.98
CA SER A 482 30.80 -15.96 -18.31
C SER A 482 29.27 -15.87 -18.38
N THR A 483 28.63 -15.11 -17.51
CA THR A 483 27.24 -14.73 -17.64
C THR A 483 27.10 -13.59 -18.64
N ARG A 484 26.04 -13.57 -19.43
CA ARG A 484 25.70 -12.52 -20.40
C ARG A 484 26.01 -11.15 -19.82
N SER A 485 26.67 -10.28 -20.59
CA SER A 485 27.06 -8.96 -20.10
C SER A 485 25.83 -8.21 -19.58
N THR A 486 25.97 -7.51 -18.47
CA THR A 486 24.96 -6.58 -17.90
C THR A 486 24.42 -5.65 -18.98
N TRP A 487 25.23 -5.38 -20.01
CA TRP A 487 24.90 -4.57 -21.16
C TRP A 487 23.84 -5.22 -22.08
N GLN A 488 23.95 -6.54 -22.32
CA GLN A 488 22.99 -7.31 -23.14
C GLN A 488 21.66 -7.54 -22.41
N GLU A 489 21.68 -7.55 -21.09
CA GLU A 489 20.48 -7.70 -20.25
C GLU A 489 19.77 -6.38 -19.98
N THR A 490 20.53 -5.27 -19.84
CA THR A 490 19.96 -3.96 -19.51
C THR A 490 19.56 -3.15 -20.75
N TYR A 491 20.24 -3.36 -21.87
CA TYR A 491 20.00 -2.64 -23.12
C TYR A 491 20.01 -3.64 -24.27
N ALA A 492 18.90 -4.41 -24.43
CA ALA A 492 18.66 -5.15 -25.66
C ALA A 492 18.55 -4.12 -26.79
N LEU A 493 19.65 -3.89 -27.49
CA LEU A 493 19.65 -3.13 -28.73
C LEU A 493 18.89 -4.00 -29.74
N GLU A 494 17.69 -3.58 -30.11
CA GLU A 494 17.09 -4.00 -31.35
C GLU A 494 18.05 -3.61 -32.48
N ALA A 495 18.62 -4.63 -33.12
CA ALA A 495 19.42 -4.48 -34.34
C ALA A 495 18.52 -4.17 -35.54
#